data_5cae267cd07b0a65a98343bf01628c68
#
_entry.id   5cae267cd07b0a65a98343bf01628c68
#
_cell.length_a   1.000
_cell.length_b   1.000
_cell.length_c   1.000
_cell.angle_alpha   90.00
_cell.angle_beta   90.00
_cell.angle_gamma   90.00
#
_symmetry.space_group_name_H-M   'P 1'
#
loop_
_entity.id
_entity.type
_entity.pdbx_description
1 polymer ?
#
loop_
_entity_poly.entity_id
_entity_poly.type
_entity_poly.pdbx_seq_one_letter_code
_entity_poly.pdbx_strand_id
1 'polypeptide(L)'
;MRRYYYTRIVTIIFLIALITSPSYALPGNSYVVTEVHDGDTVSIKVKSFAGFPLKVEHVRLIGIDAPELRQDPWGRKAKKHLKKLLSESDWVVNVEFDIDQRDKGGRLLGYLWNRRNGSLINEKMLEDGYAVLYTFPPNVKYSERFIEAEKRSHSRGLGIWGNKGLTQYPAQWRKEHPAYY
;
A
#
# COMPACT_ATOMS: atom_id res chain seq x y z
N MET A 1 -34.20 -39.62 61.79
CA MET A 1 -33.88 -38.28 61.25
C MET A 1 -32.79 -38.44 60.19
N ARG A 2 -33.17 -38.36 58.86
CA ARG A 2 -32.25 -38.45 57.76
C ARG A 2 -32.05 -37.02 57.25
N ARG A 3 -30.78 -36.48 57.34
CA ARG A 3 -30.40 -35.20 56.77
C ARG A 3 -30.04 -35.40 55.29
N TYR A 4 -30.77 -34.75 54.36
CA TYR A 4 -30.44 -34.64 52.95
C TYR A 4 -29.49 -33.47 52.75
N TYR A 5 -28.27 -33.76 52.30
CA TYR A 5 -27.34 -32.77 51.83
C TYR A 5 -27.63 -32.48 50.36
N TYR A 6 -28.10 -31.29 50.04
CA TYR A 6 -28.22 -30.83 48.67
C TYR A 6 -26.85 -30.28 48.21
N THR A 7 -26.16 -31.05 47.38
CA THR A 7 -24.98 -30.61 46.70
C THR A 7 -25.40 -29.71 45.55
N ARG A 8 -25.11 -28.39 45.63
CA ARG A 8 -25.33 -27.47 44.54
C ARG A 8 -24.18 -27.62 43.57
N ILE A 9 -24.42 -28.21 42.40
CA ILE A 9 -23.49 -28.21 41.26
C ILE A 9 -23.61 -26.86 40.61
N VAL A 10 -22.57 -26.00 40.76
CA VAL A 10 -22.47 -24.76 40.03
C VAL A 10 -21.84 -25.08 38.67
N THR A 11 -22.66 -25.16 37.65
CA THR A 11 -22.17 -25.30 36.25
C THR A 11 -21.66 -23.94 35.78
N ILE A 12 -20.34 -23.78 35.73
CA ILE A 12 -19.70 -22.61 35.12
C ILE A 12 -19.72 -22.83 33.61
N ILE A 13 -20.64 -22.12 32.94
CA ILE A 13 -20.65 -22.05 31.47
C ILE A 13 -19.55 -21.06 31.05
N PHE A 14 -18.40 -21.56 30.58
CA PHE A 14 -17.40 -20.76 29.87
C PHE A 14 -17.99 -20.40 28.51
N LEU A 15 -18.49 -19.19 28.39
CA LEU A 15 -18.84 -18.59 27.11
C LEU A 15 -17.55 -18.21 26.37
N ILE A 16 -17.02 -19.12 25.55
CA ILE A 16 -15.92 -18.82 24.62
C ILE A 16 -16.53 -17.94 23.53
N ALA A 17 -16.39 -16.62 23.68
CA ALA A 17 -16.64 -15.69 22.59
C ALA A 17 -15.59 -15.95 21.50
N LEU A 18 -15.97 -16.69 20.47
CA LEU A 18 -15.22 -16.74 19.22
C LEU A 18 -15.20 -15.31 18.66
N ILE A 19 -14.11 -14.60 18.90
CA ILE A 19 -13.79 -13.36 18.19
C ILE A 19 -13.46 -13.79 16.76
N THR A 20 -14.48 -13.93 15.94
CA THR A 20 -14.30 -14.03 14.48
C THR A 20 -13.84 -12.66 13.98
N SER A 21 -12.53 -12.45 13.96
CA SER A 21 -11.97 -11.36 13.19
C SER A 21 -12.51 -11.49 11.77
N PRO A 22 -13.07 -10.44 11.16
CA PRO A 22 -13.48 -10.52 9.77
C PRO A 22 -12.25 -10.89 8.95
N SER A 23 -12.22 -12.11 8.45
CA SER A 23 -11.24 -12.51 7.44
C SER A 23 -11.58 -11.71 6.20
N TYR A 24 -10.88 -10.59 6.01
CA TYR A 24 -10.90 -9.91 4.72
C TYR A 24 -10.23 -10.87 3.73
N ALA A 25 -11.06 -11.68 3.08
CA ALA A 25 -10.63 -12.49 1.94
C ALA A 25 -10.27 -11.52 0.82
N LEU A 26 -9.02 -11.10 0.80
CA LEU A 26 -8.46 -10.30 -0.28
C LEU A 26 -8.43 -11.17 -1.54
N PRO A 27 -8.79 -10.63 -2.70
CA PRO A 27 -8.82 -11.37 -3.96
C PRO A 27 -7.49 -12.05 -4.21
N GLY A 28 -7.52 -13.26 -4.75
CA GLY A 28 -6.49 -14.28 -4.78
C GLY A 28 -5.18 -13.99 -5.53
N ASN A 29 -4.77 -12.74 -5.71
CA ASN A 29 -3.55 -12.35 -6.43
C ASN A 29 -2.49 -11.79 -5.48
N SER A 30 -1.90 -12.68 -4.67
CA SER A 30 -0.76 -12.32 -3.83
C SER A 30 0.54 -12.44 -4.62
N TYR A 31 1.37 -11.41 -4.56
CA TYR A 31 2.64 -11.33 -5.27
C TYR A 31 3.79 -11.02 -4.32
N VAL A 32 4.95 -11.62 -4.58
CA VAL A 32 6.19 -11.29 -3.88
C VAL A 32 6.80 -10.06 -4.54
N VAL A 33 7.03 -9.01 -3.75
CA VAL A 33 7.80 -7.84 -4.20
C VAL A 33 9.28 -8.18 -4.13
N THR A 34 9.98 -7.99 -5.24
CA THR A 34 11.42 -8.33 -5.36
C THR A 34 12.32 -7.12 -5.32
N GLU A 35 11.80 -5.97 -5.75
CA GLU A 35 12.56 -4.73 -5.80
C GLU A 35 11.65 -3.52 -5.62
N VAL A 36 12.17 -2.46 -5.02
CA VAL A 36 11.57 -1.12 -4.97
C VAL A 36 12.46 -0.19 -5.77
N HIS A 37 11.93 0.38 -6.86
CA HIS A 37 12.68 1.26 -7.75
C HIS A 37 12.79 2.68 -7.17
N ASP A 38 11.66 3.21 -6.74
CA ASP A 38 11.50 4.56 -6.16
C ASP A 38 10.36 4.57 -5.12
N GLY A 39 9.71 5.70 -4.89
CA GLY A 39 8.63 5.84 -3.90
C GLY A 39 7.27 5.34 -4.39
N ASP A 40 7.09 4.96 -5.66
CA ASP A 40 5.81 4.57 -6.23
C ASP A 40 5.89 3.47 -7.31
N THR A 41 7.06 2.87 -7.48
CA THR A 41 7.29 1.80 -8.46
C THR A 41 8.02 0.62 -7.83
N VAL A 42 7.47 -0.56 -8.00
CA VAL A 42 8.02 -1.83 -7.48
C VAL A 42 8.09 -2.90 -8.57
N SER A 43 8.92 -3.91 -8.36
CA SER A 43 8.89 -5.16 -9.15
C SER A 43 8.22 -6.28 -8.36
N ILE A 44 7.38 -7.05 -9.02
CA ILE A 44 6.73 -8.23 -8.46
C ILE A 44 7.04 -9.48 -9.27
N LYS A 45 7.06 -10.65 -8.60
CA LYS A 45 7.09 -11.95 -9.27
C LYS A 45 5.68 -12.37 -9.61
N VAL A 46 5.43 -12.59 -10.90
CA VAL A 46 4.18 -13.12 -11.43
C VAL A 46 4.38 -14.59 -11.78
N LYS A 47 3.49 -15.46 -11.28
CA LYS A 47 3.50 -16.86 -11.70
C LYS A 47 3.14 -16.93 -13.19
N SER A 48 4.00 -17.55 -13.97
CA SER A 48 3.68 -17.83 -15.36
C SER A 48 2.70 -19.02 -15.44
N PHE A 49 1.85 -19.01 -16.44
CA PHE A 49 0.96 -20.12 -16.75
C PHE A 49 1.75 -21.22 -17.50
N ALA A 50 1.42 -22.49 -17.29
CA ALA A 50 1.93 -23.64 -18.04
C ALA A 50 3.47 -23.88 -18.00
N GLY A 51 4.11 -23.74 -16.82
CA GLY A 51 5.51 -24.19 -16.66
C GLY A 51 6.59 -23.26 -17.22
N PHE A 52 6.22 -22.09 -17.72
CA PHE A 52 7.17 -21.03 -18.08
C PHE A 52 7.83 -20.40 -16.85
N PRO A 53 9.05 -19.85 -16.97
CA PRO A 53 9.75 -19.24 -15.85
C PRO A 53 8.96 -18.07 -15.25
N LEU A 54 9.16 -17.82 -13.95
CA LEU A 54 8.57 -16.69 -13.26
C LEU A 54 8.92 -15.39 -14.00
N LYS A 55 7.91 -14.59 -14.33
CA LYS A 55 8.09 -13.28 -14.93
C LYS A 55 8.17 -12.22 -13.84
N VAL A 56 9.07 -11.27 -14.01
CA VAL A 56 9.12 -10.05 -13.20
C VAL A 56 8.35 -8.96 -13.95
N GLU A 57 7.40 -8.34 -13.27
CA GLU A 57 6.63 -7.21 -13.80
C GLU A 57 6.84 -5.98 -12.94
N HIS A 58 6.95 -4.81 -13.57
CA HIS A 58 6.97 -3.53 -12.87
C HIS A 58 5.55 -3.06 -12.59
N VAL A 59 5.29 -2.63 -11.36
CA VAL A 59 4.00 -2.08 -10.94
C VAL A 59 4.19 -0.63 -10.54
N ARG A 60 3.52 0.29 -11.23
CA ARG A 60 3.36 1.69 -10.86
C ARG A 60 2.13 1.81 -9.96
N LEU A 61 2.29 2.39 -8.79
CA LEU A 61 1.22 2.58 -7.83
C LEU A 61 0.25 3.66 -8.34
N ILE A 62 -1.02 3.29 -8.48
CA ILE A 62 -2.09 4.19 -8.96
C ILE A 62 -2.38 5.27 -7.91
N GLY A 63 -2.69 6.48 -8.39
CA GLY A 63 -3.23 7.57 -7.59
C GLY A 63 -2.21 8.38 -6.80
N ILE A 64 -0.94 8.03 -6.88
CA ILE A 64 0.15 8.72 -6.19
C ILE A 64 1.32 9.04 -7.11
N ASP A 65 2.10 10.07 -6.77
CA ASP A 65 3.35 10.46 -7.43
C ASP A 65 4.39 10.78 -6.36
N ALA A 66 5.39 9.93 -6.23
CA ALA A 66 6.45 10.12 -5.25
C ALA A 66 7.57 11.02 -5.80
N PRO A 67 8.30 11.73 -4.93
CA PRO A 67 9.48 12.47 -5.35
C PRO A 67 10.48 11.56 -6.04
N GLU A 68 11.05 12.05 -7.11
CA GLU A 68 12.06 11.34 -7.91
C GLU A 68 13.32 11.06 -7.08
N LEU A 69 14.02 9.96 -7.35
CA LEU A 69 15.21 9.57 -6.57
C LEU A 69 16.25 10.70 -6.44
N ARG A 70 16.32 11.60 -7.43
CA ARG A 70 17.23 12.75 -7.45
C ARG A 70 16.65 14.02 -6.82
N GLN A 71 15.39 14.03 -6.41
CA GLN A 71 14.80 15.08 -5.57
C GLN A 71 15.20 14.88 -4.10
N ASP A 72 16.49 15.14 -3.81
CA ASP A 72 17.02 14.98 -2.46
C ASP A 72 16.40 15.97 -1.45
N PRO A 73 16.12 15.50 -0.24
CA PRO A 73 16.30 14.14 0.27
C PRO A 73 15.05 13.26 0.08
N TRP A 74 13.99 13.78 -0.55
CA TRP A 74 12.66 13.24 -0.50
C TRP A 74 12.49 11.98 -1.34
N GLY A 75 13.12 11.87 -2.51
CA GLY A 75 13.04 10.65 -3.31
C GLY A 75 13.58 9.42 -2.58
N ARG A 76 14.77 9.57 -1.95
CA ARG A 76 15.34 8.47 -1.13
C ARG A 76 14.51 8.17 0.10
N LYS A 77 13.91 9.18 0.74
CA LYS A 77 13.03 9.00 1.90
C LYS A 77 11.74 8.27 1.50
N ALA A 78 11.11 8.65 0.37
CA ALA A 78 9.92 7.99 -0.15
C ALA A 78 10.19 6.50 -0.46
N LYS A 79 11.28 6.21 -1.19
CA LYS A 79 11.72 4.84 -1.44
C LYS A 79 11.94 4.04 -0.15
N LYS A 80 12.59 4.63 0.85
CA LYS A 80 12.82 3.98 2.14
C LYS A 80 11.51 3.71 2.88
N HIS A 81 10.56 4.65 2.81
CA HIS A 81 9.26 4.51 3.45
C HIS A 81 8.44 3.40 2.78
N LEU A 82 8.39 3.35 1.44
CA LEU A 82 7.74 2.26 0.72
C LEU A 82 8.34 0.89 1.10
N LYS A 83 9.68 0.78 1.18
CA LYS A 83 10.34 -0.44 1.68
C LYS A 83 9.89 -0.83 3.09
N LYS A 84 9.72 0.14 3.99
CA LYS A 84 9.19 -0.09 5.35
C LYS A 84 7.78 -0.67 5.30
N LEU A 85 6.86 -0.05 4.56
CA LEU A 85 5.47 -0.52 4.42
C LEU A 85 5.41 -1.95 3.83
N LEU A 86 6.27 -2.25 2.87
CA LEU A 86 6.38 -3.59 2.28
C LEU A 86 6.97 -4.62 3.25
N SER A 87 7.92 -4.22 4.08
CA SER A 87 8.48 -5.13 5.10
C SER A 87 7.44 -5.51 6.17
N GLU A 88 6.48 -4.63 6.46
CA GLU A 88 5.35 -4.90 7.36
C GLU A 88 4.37 -5.94 6.78
N SER A 89 4.43 -6.24 5.49
CA SER A 89 3.67 -7.29 4.80
C SER A 89 4.52 -8.50 4.40
N ASP A 90 5.73 -8.68 4.97
CA ASP A 90 6.70 -9.70 4.59
C ASP A 90 7.03 -9.69 3.08
N TRP A 91 7.03 -8.53 2.46
CA TRP A 91 7.24 -8.36 1.03
C TRP A 91 6.21 -9.08 0.14
N VAL A 92 5.04 -9.42 0.69
CA VAL A 92 3.93 -10.04 -0.04
C VAL A 92 2.74 -9.09 -0.03
N VAL A 93 2.30 -8.71 -1.21
CA VAL A 93 1.17 -7.80 -1.41
C VAL A 93 0.09 -8.45 -2.25
N ASN A 94 -1.15 -8.00 -2.06
CA ASN A 94 -2.19 -8.24 -3.06
C ASN A 94 -2.23 -7.03 -3.99
N VAL A 95 -2.25 -7.30 -5.29
CA VAL A 95 -2.36 -6.26 -6.31
C VAL A 95 -3.79 -6.22 -6.83
N GLU A 96 -4.41 -5.07 -6.72
CA GLU A 96 -5.72 -4.79 -7.29
C GLU A 96 -5.54 -3.88 -8.50
N PHE A 97 -6.12 -4.26 -9.63
CA PHE A 97 -6.13 -3.48 -10.84
C PHE A 97 -7.38 -2.60 -10.92
N ASP A 98 -7.30 -1.52 -11.68
CA ASP A 98 -8.43 -0.68 -12.06
C ASP A 98 -8.75 -0.90 -13.55
N ILE A 99 -9.40 0.05 -14.20
CA ILE A 99 -9.87 -0.05 -15.58
C ILE A 99 -8.70 -0.27 -16.53
N ASP A 100 -7.71 0.62 -16.52
CA ASP A 100 -6.48 0.46 -17.28
C ASP A 100 -5.45 -0.29 -16.42
N GLN A 101 -5.03 -1.46 -16.91
CA GLN A 101 -4.10 -2.31 -16.18
C GLN A 101 -2.64 -2.01 -16.49
N ARG A 102 -2.35 -1.26 -17.57
CA ARG A 102 -0.98 -0.90 -17.98
C ARG A 102 -0.90 0.54 -18.43
N ASP A 103 0.24 1.15 -18.15
CA ASP A 103 0.58 2.46 -18.71
C ASP A 103 1.18 2.33 -20.12
N LYS A 104 1.45 3.49 -20.74
CA LYS A 104 2.06 3.57 -22.08
C LYS A 104 3.47 2.95 -22.15
N GLY A 105 4.17 2.85 -21.02
CA GLY A 105 5.46 2.21 -20.88
C GLY A 105 5.40 0.71 -20.65
N GLY A 106 4.19 0.14 -20.57
CA GLY A 106 3.97 -1.30 -20.36
C GLY A 106 4.00 -1.75 -18.90
N ARG A 107 4.24 -0.84 -17.93
CA ARG A 107 4.18 -1.16 -16.50
C ARG A 107 2.75 -1.48 -16.08
N LEU A 108 2.56 -2.44 -15.19
CA LEU A 108 1.28 -2.67 -14.54
C LEU A 108 0.88 -1.44 -13.70
N LEU A 109 -0.40 -1.12 -13.67
CA LEU A 109 -0.99 -0.09 -12.82
C LEU A 109 -1.78 -0.79 -11.72
N GLY A 110 -1.45 -0.52 -10.45
CA GLY A 110 -2.07 -1.27 -9.35
C GLY A 110 -2.17 -0.53 -8.03
N TYR A 111 -3.17 -0.97 -7.27
CA TYR A 111 -3.30 -0.67 -5.85
C TYR A 111 -2.68 -1.82 -5.06
N LEU A 112 -1.72 -1.51 -4.19
CA LEU A 112 -1.02 -2.50 -3.38
C LEU A 112 -1.64 -2.58 -1.99
N TRP A 113 -2.13 -3.76 -1.63
CA TRP A 113 -2.68 -4.04 -0.31
C TRP A 113 -1.69 -4.83 0.53
N ASN A 114 -1.42 -4.34 1.72
CA ASN A 114 -0.66 -5.09 2.71
C ASN A 114 -1.42 -6.36 3.08
N ARG A 115 -0.80 -7.52 2.84
CA ARG A 115 -1.45 -8.82 3.05
C ARG A 115 -1.76 -9.12 4.52
N ARG A 116 -0.97 -8.56 5.46
CA ARG A 116 -1.12 -8.86 6.89
C ARG A 116 -2.25 -8.06 7.55
N ASN A 117 -2.30 -6.76 7.28
CA ASN A 117 -3.20 -5.85 7.98
C ASN A 117 -4.29 -5.23 7.09
N GLY A 118 -4.28 -5.54 5.78
CA GLY A 118 -5.27 -5.04 4.83
C GLY A 118 -5.17 -3.54 4.54
N SER A 119 -4.08 -2.86 4.91
CA SER A 119 -3.91 -1.45 4.59
C SER A 119 -3.55 -1.24 3.12
N LEU A 120 -4.04 -0.16 2.53
CA LEU A 120 -3.72 0.25 1.17
C LEU A 120 -2.40 1.04 1.19
N ILE A 121 -1.34 0.46 0.65
CA ILE A 121 0.02 1.03 0.66
C ILE A 121 0.07 2.36 -0.07
N ASN A 122 -0.63 2.49 -1.21
CA ASN A 122 -0.77 3.75 -1.94
C ASN A 122 -1.28 4.88 -1.03
N GLU A 123 -2.36 4.61 -0.26
CA GLU A 123 -2.92 5.57 0.69
C GLU A 123 -1.95 5.92 1.80
N LYS A 124 -1.24 4.92 2.34
CA LYS A 124 -0.24 5.14 3.39
C LYS A 124 0.90 6.05 2.95
N MET A 125 1.32 5.96 1.68
CA MET A 125 2.33 6.86 1.14
C MET A 125 1.87 8.32 1.14
N LEU A 126 0.59 8.59 0.87
CA LEU A 126 -0.02 9.92 0.96
C LEU A 126 -0.19 10.36 2.42
N GLU A 127 -0.79 9.49 3.25
CA GLU A 127 -1.11 9.78 4.65
C GLU A 127 0.13 10.11 5.49
N ASP A 128 1.25 9.45 5.19
CA ASP A 128 2.52 9.63 5.87
C ASP A 128 3.38 10.75 5.21
N GLY A 129 2.89 11.38 4.13
CA GLY A 129 3.52 12.50 3.45
C GLY A 129 4.77 12.11 2.64
N TYR A 130 4.77 10.99 1.95
CA TYR A 130 5.89 10.54 1.09
C TYR A 130 5.54 10.50 -0.39
N ALA A 131 4.32 10.87 -0.76
CA ALA A 131 3.88 11.05 -2.13
C ALA A 131 2.86 12.19 -2.20
N VAL A 132 2.61 12.69 -3.41
CA VAL A 132 1.52 13.62 -3.71
C VAL A 132 0.41 12.88 -4.43
N LEU A 133 -0.80 13.41 -4.34
CA LEU A 133 -1.95 12.90 -5.09
C LEU A 133 -1.70 13.06 -6.60
N TYR A 134 -1.90 11.98 -7.34
CA TYR A 134 -1.81 11.96 -8.79
C TYR A 134 -2.87 11.04 -9.37
N THR A 135 -4.07 11.56 -9.53
CA THR A 135 -5.21 10.80 -10.07
C THR A 135 -5.35 11.06 -11.56
N PHE A 136 -5.41 9.99 -12.34
CA PHE A 136 -5.55 10.05 -13.79
C PHE A 136 -6.67 9.09 -14.26
N PRO A 137 -7.75 9.61 -14.87
CA PRO A 137 -8.78 8.76 -15.43
C PRO A 137 -8.24 7.80 -16.50
N PRO A 138 -8.78 6.56 -16.61
CA PRO A 138 -9.98 6.09 -15.93
C PRO A 138 -9.73 5.46 -14.54
N ASN A 139 -8.49 5.40 -14.05
CA ASN A 139 -8.11 4.74 -12.81
C ASN A 139 -8.33 5.66 -11.60
N VAL A 140 -9.56 5.71 -11.10
CA VAL A 140 -10.00 6.66 -10.06
C VAL A 140 -10.68 6.02 -8.86
N LYS A 141 -10.65 4.71 -8.75
CA LYS A 141 -11.42 3.94 -7.76
C LYS A 141 -11.27 4.43 -6.32
N TYR A 142 -10.09 4.87 -5.91
CA TYR A 142 -9.80 5.33 -4.55
C TYR A 142 -9.48 6.82 -4.45
N SER A 143 -9.85 7.63 -5.46
CA SER A 143 -9.47 9.05 -5.53
C SER A 143 -9.94 9.86 -4.33
N GLU A 144 -11.19 9.71 -3.89
CA GLU A 144 -11.71 10.43 -2.72
C GLU A 144 -10.95 10.07 -1.44
N ARG A 145 -10.68 8.79 -1.25
CA ARG A 145 -9.92 8.27 -0.13
C ARG A 145 -8.48 8.83 -0.10
N PHE A 146 -7.86 8.97 -1.26
CA PHE A 146 -6.52 9.52 -1.44
C PHE A 146 -6.47 11.03 -1.19
N ILE A 147 -7.49 11.76 -1.65
CA ILE A 147 -7.65 13.19 -1.36
C ILE A 147 -7.68 13.42 0.17
N GLU A 148 -8.46 12.64 0.90
CA GLU A 148 -8.55 12.77 2.35
C GLU A 148 -7.25 12.36 3.06
N ALA A 149 -6.53 11.35 2.56
CA ALA A 149 -5.23 10.96 3.09
C ALA A 149 -4.19 12.08 2.93
N GLU A 150 -4.11 12.69 1.74
CA GLU A 150 -3.21 13.83 1.49
C GLU A 150 -3.58 15.04 2.35
N LYS A 151 -4.86 15.41 2.48
CA LYS A 151 -5.30 16.49 3.36
C LYS A 151 -4.87 16.26 4.80
N ARG A 152 -4.97 15.02 5.31
CA ARG A 152 -4.52 14.69 6.67
C ARG A 152 -3.01 14.88 6.84
N SER A 153 -2.21 14.44 5.88
CA SER A 153 -0.75 14.60 5.97
C SER A 153 -0.33 16.08 5.84
N HIS A 154 -0.98 16.81 4.94
CA HIS A 154 -0.73 18.23 4.73
C HIS A 154 -1.07 19.05 5.99
N SER A 155 -2.24 18.86 6.59
CA SER A 155 -2.66 19.58 7.80
C SER A 155 -1.76 19.33 9.01
N ARG A 156 -1.10 18.17 9.05
CA ARG A 156 -0.16 17.76 10.11
C ARG A 156 1.29 18.10 9.78
N GLY A 157 1.58 18.67 8.62
CA GLY A 157 2.93 18.99 8.17
C GLY A 157 3.84 17.77 8.06
N LEU A 158 3.31 16.60 7.65
CA LEU A 158 4.08 15.35 7.58
C LEU A 158 4.92 15.27 6.32
N GLY A 159 6.10 14.68 6.44
CA GLY A 159 6.95 14.36 5.31
C GLY A 159 7.25 15.57 4.41
N ILE A 160 6.86 15.46 3.14
CA ILE A 160 7.03 16.50 2.10
C ILE A 160 6.26 17.79 2.39
N TRP A 161 5.32 17.79 3.35
CA TRP A 161 4.51 18.94 3.74
C TRP A 161 5.08 19.70 4.95
N GLY A 162 6.20 19.26 5.52
CA GLY A 162 6.87 19.90 6.65
C GLY A 162 7.67 21.15 6.27
N ASN A 163 8.23 21.84 7.26
CA ASN A 163 9.02 23.08 7.08
C ASN A 163 10.23 22.94 6.10
N LYS A 164 10.78 21.77 5.97
CA LYS A 164 11.84 21.40 4.99
C LYS A 164 11.27 20.44 3.94
N GLY A 165 10.04 20.69 3.56
CA GLY A 165 9.30 19.84 2.64
C GLY A 165 9.79 19.92 1.22
N LEU A 166 8.97 19.39 0.31
CA LEU A 166 9.24 19.40 -1.11
C LEU A 166 9.05 20.82 -1.68
N THR A 167 10.03 21.32 -2.40
CA THR A 167 9.97 22.64 -3.02
C THR A 167 9.33 22.62 -4.40
N GLN A 168 9.25 21.43 -5.01
CA GLN A 168 8.74 21.25 -6.37
C GLN A 168 8.06 19.89 -6.50
N TYR A 169 6.87 19.88 -7.08
CA TYR A 169 6.16 18.62 -7.33
C TYR A 169 6.90 17.69 -8.29
N PRO A 170 6.79 16.35 -8.14
CA PRO A 170 7.52 15.39 -8.96
C PRO A 170 7.29 15.57 -10.46
N ALA A 171 6.04 15.80 -10.87
CA ALA A 171 5.67 16.03 -12.27
C ALA A 171 6.34 17.29 -12.87
N GLN A 172 6.49 18.36 -12.07
CA GLN A 172 7.17 19.57 -12.50
C GLN A 172 8.68 19.32 -12.58
N TRP A 173 9.25 18.66 -11.58
CA TRP A 173 10.66 18.32 -11.54
C TRP A 173 11.09 17.51 -12.78
N ARG A 174 10.29 16.50 -13.19
CA ARG A 174 10.53 15.73 -14.43
C ARG A 174 10.59 16.61 -15.69
N LYS A 175 9.71 17.61 -15.81
CA LYS A 175 9.71 18.54 -16.95
C LYS A 175 10.98 19.38 -17.03
N GLU A 176 11.54 19.74 -15.89
CA GLU A 176 12.75 20.57 -15.82
C GLU A 176 14.05 19.75 -15.93
N HIS A 177 13.95 18.43 -15.77
CA HIS A 177 15.09 17.51 -15.80
C HIS A 177 14.89 16.35 -16.80
N PRO A 178 14.62 16.63 -18.08
CA PRO A 178 14.25 15.58 -19.06
C PRO A 178 15.36 14.58 -19.37
N ALA A 179 16.64 14.95 -19.14
CA ALA A 179 17.78 14.07 -19.37
C ALA A 179 17.86 12.83 -18.44
N TYR A 180 16.93 12.71 -17.51
CA TYR A 180 16.91 11.62 -16.53
C TYR A 180 15.78 10.59 -16.77
N TYR A 181 15.03 10.72 -17.88
CA TYR A 181 13.87 9.87 -18.23
C TYR A 181 13.94 9.33 -19.65
#